data_8e4d8593601e22a71f0300e43e4396d2
#
_entry.id   8e4d8593601e22a71f0300e43e4396d2
#
_cell.length_a   1.000
_cell.length_b   1.000
_cell.length_c   1.000
_cell.angle_alpha   90.00
_cell.angle_beta   90.00
_cell.angle_gamma   90.00
#
_symmetry.space_group_name_H-M   'P 1'
#
loop_
_entity.id
_entity.type
_entity.pdbx_description
1 polymer ?
#
loop_
_entity_poly.entity_id
_entity_poly.type
_entity_poly.pdbx_seq_one_letter_code
_entity_poly.pdbx_strand_id
1 'polypeptide(L)'
;MLKLEHEVRDGIHGFILFDRLEKALIDSKPMQRLRCINQLAMSYQVYPGATHKRFEHSLGVMELATRIFDQLFRKRISDEIQKRIGLELDDAHRAYWRHVVRLAALLHDIGHLPFSHAAENDLLPEGWNHERITAEMIRHSEIVGILCDEPIKPEDVVDIAWDQKDRLKVDQVELPPWKSLLNEIISGRTFGADRIDYLLRDSWHAGVAYGRFDPDRLISGLTVVIDPSDNEIAIGLDIGAIHAAEALLLARYFMYTQVYCHDVRRVYDLHLKEFLIAWLEGGRFSSDWRELMKITPR
;
A
#
# COMPACT_ATOMS: atom_id res chain seq x y z
N MET A 1 7.07 22.21 -8.06
CA MET A 1 7.78 20.95 -8.37
C MET A 1 8.42 20.47 -7.08
N LEU A 2 8.14 19.24 -6.62
CA LEU A 2 8.76 18.68 -5.42
C LEU A 2 10.28 18.68 -5.59
N LYS A 3 11.01 19.18 -4.58
CA LYS A 3 12.48 19.18 -4.59
C LYS A 3 12.94 17.91 -3.88
N LEU A 4 13.24 16.88 -4.66
CA LEU A 4 13.73 15.61 -4.15
C LEU A 4 15.22 15.76 -3.79
N GLU A 5 15.52 15.84 -2.50
CA GLU A 5 16.85 16.13 -1.96
C GLU A 5 17.50 14.92 -1.26
N HIS A 6 16.71 13.90 -1.01
CA HIS A 6 17.13 12.69 -0.29
C HIS A 6 16.93 11.46 -1.16
N GLU A 7 17.72 10.43 -0.92
CA GLU A 7 17.63 9.16 -1.64
C GLU A 7 17.89 7.98 -0.72
N VAL A 8 17.29 6.83 -1.06
CA VAL A 8 17.60 5.54 -0.46
C VAL A 8 17.76 4.50 -1.56
N ARG A 9 18.69 3.57 -1.38
CA ARG A 9 18.88 2.45 -2.30
C ARG A 9 17.94 1.31 -1.93
N ASP A 10 17.04 0.96 -2.84
CA ASP A 10 16.15 -0.20 -2.74
C ASP A 10 16.60 -1.33 -3.68
N GLY A 11 16.40 -2.58 -3.27
CA GLY A 11 16.82 -3.74 -4.03
C GLY A 11 16.00 -4.00 -5.30
N ILE A 12 14.76 -3.53 -5.33
CA ILE A 12 13.80 -3.72 -6.43
C ILE A 12 13.76 -2.49 -7.34
N HIS A 13 13.64 -1.28 -6.75
CA HIS A 13 13.37 -0.04 -7.48
C HIS A 13 14.62 0.81 -7.72
N GLY A 14 15.78 0.38 -7.25
CA GLY A 14 17.00 1.18 -7.40
C GLY A 14 17.07 2.34 -6.41
N PHE A 15 17.30 3.57 -6.88
CA PHE A 15 17.28 4.75 -6.03
C PHE A 15 15.88 5.34 -5.96
N ILE A 16 15.30 5.37 -4.75
CA ILE A 16 14.03 6.03 -4.45
C ILE A 16 14.34 7.40 -3.90
N LEU A 17 13.85 8.43 -4.59
CA LEU A 17 14.05 9.82 -4.23
C LEU A 17 12.87 10.34 -3.42
N PHE A 18 13.15 11.17 -2.42
CA PHE A 18 12.11 11.77 -1.58
C PHE A 18 12.47 13.19 -1.13
N ASP A 19 11.44 13.95 -0.80
CA ASP A 19 11.57 15.32 -0.36
C ASP A 19 11.72 15.44 1.17
N ARG A 20 11.74 16.68 1.67
CA ARG A 20 11.92 16.97 3.09
C ARG A 20 10.75 16.49 3.94
N LEU A 21 9.49 16.63 3.45
CA LEU A 21 8.30 16.18 4.17
C LEU A 21 8.28 14.66 4.25
N GLU A 22 8.49 13.99 3.11
CA GLU A 22 8.60 12.53 3.05
C GLU A 22 9.70 12.00 3.96
N LYS A 23 10.85 12.69 4.04
CA LYS A 23 11.91 12.35 4.99
C LYS A 23 11.45 12.44 6.44
N ALA A 24 10.75 13.51 6.82
CA ALA A 24 10.23 13.65 8.18
C ALA A 24 9.24 12.53 8.54
N LEU A 25 8.39 12.13 7.60
CA LEU A 25 7.48 10.99 7.78
C LEU A 25 8.23 9.66 7.87
N ILE A 26 9.24 9.44 7.01
CA ILE A 26 10.10 8.24 7.06
C ILE A 26 10.79 8.13 8.42
N ASP A 27 11.27 9.24 8.99
CA ASP A 27 11.94 9.26 10.28
C ASP A 27 10.98 9.18 11.48
N SER A 28 9.67 9.27 11.26
CA SER A 28 8.65 9.18 12.33
C SER A 28 8.59 7.80 12.98
N LYS A 29 8.19 7.75 14.25
CA LYS A 29 8.08 6.48 15.00
C LYS A 29 7.15 5.45 14.33
N PRO A 30 5.96 5.82 13.82
CA PRO A 30 5.09 4.87 13.11
C PRO A 30 5.80 4.21 11.92
N MET A 31 6.50 4.99 11.09
CA MET A 31 7.27 4.45 9.96
C MET A 31 8.48 3.61 10.41
N GLN A 32 9.25 4.10 11.39
CA GLN A 32 10.43 3.36 11.89
C GLN A 32 10.04 2.02 12.54
N ARG A 33 8.84 1.92 13.10
CA ARG A 33 8.29 0.66 13.64
C ARG A 33 8.21 -0.43 12.56
N LEU A 34 7.92 -0.08 11.32
CA LEU A 34 7.83 -1.02 10.21
C LEU A 34 9.16 -1.76 9.92
N ARG A 35 10.30 -1.21 10.35
CA ARG A 35 11.61 -1.92 10.29
C ARG A 35 11.67 -3.17 11.16
N CYS A 36 10.76 -3.29 12.10
CA CYS A 36 10.67 -4.45 12.99
C CYS A 36 9.60 -5.46 12.56
N ILE A 37 8.76 -5.16 11.56
CA ILE A 37 7.65 -6.00 11.12
C ILE A 37 8.00 -6.69 9.81
N ASN A 38 8.06 -8.02 9.83
CA ASN A 38 8.28 -8.82 8.63
C ASN A 38 7.09 -8.70 7.67
N GLN A 39 7.35 -8.51 6.38
CA GLN A 39 6.32 -8.48 5.33
C GLN A 39 5.53 -9.79 5.29
N LEU A 40 6.22 -10.91 5.33
CA LEU A 40 5.65 -12.25 5.19
C LEU A 40 5.53 -13.02 6.52
N ALA A 41 5.32 -12.31 7.64
CA ALA A 41 5.12 -12.92 8.97
C ALA A 41 6.17 -14.02 9.27
N MET A 42 5.73 -15.28 9.42
CA MET A 42 6.58 -16.44 9.75
C MET A 42 7.14 -17.18 8.53
N SER A 43 6.96 -16.65 7.30
CA SER A 43 7.39 -17.34 6.07
C SER A 43 8.88 -17.62 6.00
N TYR A 44 9.71 -16.88 6.73
CA TYR A 44 11.17 -17.12 6.83
C TYR A 44 11.50 -18.49 7.43
N GLN A 45 10.59 -19.16 8.11
CA GLN A 45 10.74 -20.53 8.59
C GLN A 45 10.77 -21.55 7.43
N VAL A 46 10.16 -21.20 6.31
CA VAL A 46 10.12 -22.04 5.09
C VAL A 46 11.05 -21.49 4.02
N TYR A 47 11.06 -20.17 3.86
CA TYR A 47 11.89 -19.41 2.93
C TYR A 47 12.87 -18.54 3.71
N PRO A 48 14.08 -19.03 4.06
CA PRO A 48 14.99 -18.33 4.99
C PRO A 48 15.36 -16.90 4.58
N GLY A 49 15.31 -16.58 3.28
CA GLY A 49 15.53 -15.24 2.75
C GLY A 49 14.34 -14.28 2.93
N ALA A 50 13.14 -14.77 3.25
CA ALA A 50 11.92 -13.97 3.38
C ALA A 50 11.87 -13.21 4.73
N THR A 51 12.91 -12.40 5.00
CA THR A 51 13.09 -11.62 6.23
C THR A 51 12.89 -10.12 6.04
N HIS A 52 12.52 -9.70 4.83
CA HIS A 52 12.29 -8.29 4.48
C HIS A 52 11.14 -7.69 5.27
N LYS A 53 11.19 -6.37 5.42
CA LYS A 53 10.33 -5.62 6.32
C LYS A 53 9.30 -4.80 5.57
N ARG A 54 8.21 -4.46 6.25
CA ARG A 54 7.19 -3.54 5.72
C ARG A 54 7.74 -2.16 5.43
N PHE A 55 8.82 -1.75 6.09
CA PHE A 55 9.46 -0.47 5.85
C PHE A 55 9.94 -0.30 4.40
N GLU A 56 10.67 -1.27 3.87
CA GLU A 56 11.18 -1.21 2.49
C GLU A 56 10.06 -1.39 1.45
N HIS A 57 9.02 -2.17 1.79
CA HIS A 57 7.81 -2.28 0.98
C HIS A 57 7.10 -0.91 0.87
N SER A 58 6.86 -0.21 1.97
CA SER A 58 6.22 1.11 1.95
C SER A 58 6.96 2.12 1.08
N LEU A 59 8.30 2.10 1.09
CA LEU A 59 9.12 2.92 0.18
C LEU A 59 8.93 2.52 -1.29
N GLY A 60 8.89 1.22 -1.57
CA GLY A 60 8.65 0.70 -2.92
C GLY A 60 7.27 1.05 -3.45
N VAL A 61 6.23 0.96 -2.60
CA VAL A 61 4.87 1.35 -2.96
C VAL A 61 4.78 2.84 -3.27
N MET A 62 5.45 3.70 -2.49
CA MET A 62 5.55 5.14 -2.77
C MET A 62 6.16 5.40 -4.16
N GLU A 63 7.24 4.71 -4.50
CA GLU A 63 7.89 4.85 -5.81
C GLU A 63 6.97 4.40 -6.95
N LEU A 64 6.36 3.22 -6.83
CA LEU A 64 5.45 2.70 -7.84
C LEU A 64 4.19 3.54 -8.01
N ALA A 65 3.56 3.97 -6.91
CA ALA A 65 2.39 4.85 -6.95
C ALA A 65 2.70 6.17 -7.66
N THR A 66 3.91 6.71 -7.46
CA THR A 66 4.40 7.88 -8.19
C THR A 66 4.46 7.64 -9.70
N ARG A 67 5.06 6.52 -10.09
CA ARG A 67 5.21 6.15 -11.52
C ARG A 67 3.86 5.90 -12.18
N ILE A 68 2.93 5.25 -11.47
CA ILE A 68 1.55 5.03 -11.95
C ILE A 68 0.83 6.37 -12.11
N PHE A 69 0.87 7.24 -11.10
CA PHE A 69 0.28 8.58 -11.17
C PHE A 69 0.82 9.36 -12.37
N ASP A 70 2.15 9.44 -12.51
CA ASP A 70 2.80 10.16 -13.60
C ASP A 70 2.41 9.59 -14.98
N GLN A 71 2.24 8.27 -15.10
CA GLN A 71 1.78 7.63 -16.32
C GLN A 71 0.31 7.94 -16.65
N LEU A 72 -0.60 7.84 -15.67
CA LEU A 72 -2.03 8.08 -15.86
C LEU A 72 -2.31 9.53 -16.28
N PHE A 73 -1.56 10.49 -15.72
CA PHE A 73 -1.74 11.91 -15.96
C PHE A 73 -0.71 12.53 -16.93
N ARG A 74 0.10 11.69 -17.61
CA ARG A 74 1.11 12.13 -18.59
C ARG A 74 0.48 12.75 -19.83
N LYS A 75 -0.59 12.13 -20.33
CA LYS A 75 -1.34 12.63 -21.50
C LYS A 75 -2.56 13.42 -21.04
N ARG A 76 -3.04 14.31 -21.89
CA ARG A 76 -4.33 14.97 -21.65
C ARG A 76 -5.42 13.91 -21.58
N ILE A 77 -6.12 13.88 -20.46
CA ILE A 77 -7.30 13.04 -20.25
C ILE A 77 -8.42 13.55 -21.18
N SER A 78 -9.24 12.65 -21.74
CA SER A 78 -10.36 13.05 -22.60
C SER A 78 -11.32 13.97 -21.85
N ASP A 79 -11.99 14.87 -22.58
CA ASP A 79 -12.94 15.83 -22.00
C ASP A 79 -14.10 15.10 -21.27
N GLU A 80 -14.49 13.91 -21.75
CA GLU A 80 -15.49 13.08 -21.10
C GLU A 80 -15.03 12.57 -19.73
N ILE A 81 -13.83 11.99 -19.66
CA ILE A 81 -13.24 11.52 -18.39
C ILE A 81 -12.99 12.70 -17.46
N GLN A 82 -12.47 13.83 -17.99
CA GLN A 82 -12.25 15.04 -17.19
C GLN A 82 -13.55 15.54 -16.55
N LYS A 83 -14.65 15.54 -17.28
CA LYS A 83 -15.97 15.93 -16.77
C LYS A 83 -16.46 14.99 -15.67
N ARG A 84 -16.18 13.69 -15.78
CA ARG A 84 -16.57 12.70 -14.75
C ARG A 84 -15.70 12.76 -13.52
N ILE A 85 -14.40 13.02 -13.69
CA ILE A 85 -13.49 13.29 -12.56
C ILE A 85 -14.02 14.47 -11.73
N GLY A 86 -14.66 15.47 -12.35
CA GLY A 86 -15.24 16.61 -11.64
C GLY A 86 -14.21 17.54 -10.98
N LEU A 87 -12.93 17.36 -11.29
CA LEU A 87 -11.83 18.17 -10.78
C LEU A 87 -11.02 18.70 -11.97
N GLU A 88 -10.83 20.01 -12.04
CA GLU A 88 -9.91 20.61 -12.99
C GLU A 88 -8.47 20.32 -12.54
N LEU A 89 -7.77 19.48 -13.30
CA LEU A 89 -6.40 19.07 -13.02
C LEU A 89 -5.43 20.06 -13.69
N ASP A 90 -5.36 21.29 -13.19
CA ASP A 90 -4.27 22.20 -13.50
C ASP A 90 -2.94 21.69 -12.88
N ASP A 91 -1.84 22.37 -13.20
CA ASP A 91 -0.51 21.96 -12.73
C ASP A 91 -0.39 22.00 -11.19
N ALA A 92 -1.10 22.90 -10.51
CA ALA A 92 -1.06 23.01 -9.06
C ALA A 92 -1.84 21.87 -8.40
N HIS A 93 -3.06 21.58 -8.88
CA HIS A 93 -3.86 20.43 -8.41
C HIS A 93 -3.15 19.11 -8.67
N ARG A 94 -2.53 18.96 -9.87
CA ARG A 94 -1.76 17.76 -10.20
C ARG A 94 -0.57 17.58 -9.27
N ALA A 95 0.18 18.64 -8.98
CA ALA A 95 1.32 18.58 -8.06
C ALA A 95 0.88 18.23 -6.64
N TYR A 96 -0.23 18.80 -6.15
CA TYR A 96 -0.80 18.50 -4.84
C TYR A 96 -1.20 17.03 -4.73
N TRP A 97 -2.01 16.52 -5.68
CA TRP A 97 -2.51 15.14 -5.62
C TRP A 97 -1.42 14.11 -5.87
N ARG A 98 -0.43 14.43 -6.70
CA ARG A 98 0.77 13.61 -6.84
C ARG A 98 1.48 13.43 -5.50
N HIS A 99 1.62 14.52 -4.74
CA HIS A 99 2.24 14.48 -3.42
C HIS A 99 1.38 13.68 -2.43
N VAL A 100 0.06 13.93 -2.38
CA VAL A 100 -0.87 13.17 -1.52
C VAL A 100 -0.81 11.67 -1.81
N VAL A 101 -0.80 11.25 -3.08
CA VAL A 101 -0.67 9.82 -3.46
C VAL A 101 0.66 9.24 -2.97
N ARG A 102 1.76 9.97 -3.07
CA ARG A 102 3.07 9.53 -2.56
C ARG A 102 3.04 9.32 -1.04
N LEU A 103 2.49 10.29 -0.32
CA LEU A 103 2.39 10.24 1.15
C LEU A 103 1.44 9.12 1.60
N ALA A 104 0.32 8.94 0.93
CA ALA A 104 -0.62 7.86 1.20
C ALA A 104 0.01 6.49 0.97
N ALA A 105 0.73 6.33 -0.14
CA ALA A 105 1.47 5.11 -0.48
C ALA A 105 2.59 4.80 0.54
N LEU A 106 3.32 5.84 1.01
CA LEU A 106 4.32 5.68 2.06
C LEU A 106 3.71 5.19 3.38
N LEU A 107 2.54 5.70 3.73
CA LEU A 107 1.90 5.50 5.04
C LEU A 107 0.86 4.37 5.08
N HIS A 108 0.49 3.74 3.95
CA HIS A 108 -0.64 2.81 3.86
C HIS A 108 -0.57 1.63 4.86
N ASP A 109 0.63 1.19 5.20
CA ASP A 109 0.91 -0.01 6.01
C ASP A 109 1.30 0.28 7.47
N ILE A 110 1.33 1.57 7.92
CA ILE A 110 1.82 1.90 9.27
C ILE A 110 0.98 1.30 10.41
N GLY A 111 -0.27 0.92 10.12
CA GLY A 111 -1.17 0.30 11.08
C GLY A 111 -0.98 -1.20 11.26
N HIS A 112 -0.12 -1.85 10.50
CA HIS A 112 0.06 -3.30 10.61
C HIS A 112 0.58 -3.74 11.97
N LEU A 113 0.02 -4.88 12.43
CA LEU A 113 0.48 -5.57 13.64
C LEU A 113 1.80 -6.33 13.37
N PRO A 114 2.58 -6.63 14.43
CA PRO A 114 3.56 -7.68 14.35
C PRO A 114 2.90 -8.97 13.84
N PHE A 115 3.57 -9.66 12.94
CA PHE A 115 3.04 -10.87 12.25
C PHE A 115 1.94 -10.61 11.22
N SER A 116 1.64 -9.34 10.90
CA SER A 116 0.78 -8.97 9.76
C SER A 116 -0.61 -9.66 9.81
N HIS A 117 -1.10 -10.12 8.67
CA HIS A 117 -2.42 -10.74 8.55
C HIS A 117 -2.63 -12.02 9.39
N ALA A 118 -1.55 -12.73 9.78
CA ALA A 118 -1.66 -13.90 10.65
C ALA A 118 -2.21 -13.55 12.05
N ALA A 119 -1.96 -12.33 12.51
CA ALA A 119 -2.42 -11.83 13.80
C ALA A 119 -3.68 -10.94 13.69
N GLU A 120 -4.09 -10.52 12.51
CA GLU A 120 -5.11 -9.47 12.34
C GLU A 120 -6.54 -10.01 12.38
N ASN A 121 -6.85 -11.01 11.54
CA ASN A 121 -8.22 -11.40 11.23
C ASN A 121 -9.05 -11.85 12.44
N ASP A 122 -8.43 -12.38 13.48
CA ASP A 122 -9.13 -12.94 14.64
C ASP A 122 -8.73 -12.28 15.98
N LEU A 123 -7.70 -11.43 15.95
CA LEU A 123 -7.11 -10.88 17.17
C LEU A 123 -7.33 -9.37 17.32
N LEU A 124 -7.92 -8.70 16.33
CA LEU A 124 -8.43 -7.34 16.47
C LEU A 124 -9.92 -7.34 16.83
N PRO A 125 -10.43 -6.30 17.50
CA PRO A 125 -11.85 -6.12 17.72
C PRO A 125 -12.63 -6.04 16.39
N GLU A 126 -13.90 -6.41 16.42
CA GLU A 126 -14.78 -6.35 15.24
C GLU A 126 -14.77 -4.95 14.61
N GLY A 127 -14.67 -4.90 13.29
CA GLY A 127 -14.61 -3.65 12.51
C GLY A 127 -13.23 -2.95 12.54
N TRP A 128 -12.21 -3.59 13.13
CA TRP A 128 -10.83 -3.10 13.09
C TRP A 128 -9.95 -3.95 12.19
N ASN A 129 -9.12 -3.27 11.40
CA ASN A 129 -8.06 -3.84 10.58
C ASN A 129 -6.86 -2.87 10.55
N HIS A 130 -5.77 -3.27 9.91
CA HIS A 130 -4.58 -2.41 9.80
C HIS A 130 -4.85 -1.09 9.09
N GLU A 131 -5.75 -1.05 8.12
CA GLU A 131 -6.09 0.17 7.36
C GLU A 131 -6.80 1.20 8.25
N ARG A 132 -7.75 0.76 9.09
CA ARG A 132 -8.39 1.64 10.06
C ARG A 132 -7.40 2.15 11.10
N ILE A 133 -6.48 1.28 11.56
CA ILE A 133 -5.39 1.69 12.47
C ILE A 133 -4.47 2.70 11.77
N THR A 134 -4.15 2.49 10.49
CA THR A 134 -3.41 3.45 9.66
C THR A 134 -4.09 4.82 9.65
N ALA A 135 -5.39 4.86 9.38
CA ALA A 135 -6.17 6.10 9.37
C ALA A 135 -6.11 6.83 10.74
N GLU A 136 -6.29 6.08 11.85
CA GLU A 136 -6.18 6.63 13.19
C GLU A 136 -4.77 7.16 13.51
N MET A 137 -3.72 6.47 13.04
CA MET A 137 -2.34 6.94 13.20
C MET A 137 -2.08 8.22 12.41
N ILE A 138 -2.58 8.33 11.17
CA ILE A 138 -2.42 9.54 10.35
C ILE A 138 -3.12 10.72 11.01
N ARG A 139 -4.32 10.52 11.57
CA ARG A 139 -5.14 11.56 12.21
C ARG A 139 -4.64 12.02 13.56
N HIS A 140 -4.01 11.13 14.33
CA HIS A 140 -3.85 11.35 15.78
C HIS A 140 -2.43 11.14 16.32
N SER A 141 -1.48 10.64 15.51
CA SER A 141 -0.08 10.50 15.92
C SER A 141 0.75 11.75 15.58
N GLU A 142 2.06 11.65 15.74
CA GLU A 142 2.99 12.72 15.30
C GLU A 142 2.89 13.02 13.79
N ILE A 143 2.35 12.09 12.99
CA ILE A 143 2.18 12.24 11.55
C ILE A 143 1.29 13.44 11.22
N VAL A 144 0.19 13.66 11.95
CA VAL A 144 -0.69 14.82 11.70
C VAL A 144 0.06 16.13 11.86
N GLY A 145 0.95 16.25 12.85
CA GLY A 145 1.78 17.45 13.04
C GLY A 145 2.72 17.67 11.86
N ILE A 146 3.40 16.60 11.42
CA ILE A 146 4.32 16.66 10.27
C ILE A 146 3.58 17.08 8.99
N LEU A 147 2.39 16.52 8.73
CA LEU A 147 1.58 16.87 7.55
C LEU A 147 1.08 18.30 7.60
N CYS A 148 0.67 18.81 8.77
CA CYS A 148 0.16 20.15 8.95
C CYS A 148 1.22 21.26 8.85
N ASP A 149 2.51 20.92 8.94
CA ASP A 149 3.61 21.86 8.69
C ASP A 149 3.73 22.25 7.20
N GLU A 150 3.09 21.49 6.32
CA GLU A 150 2.98 21.71 4.89
C GLU A 150 1.49 21.85 4.47
N PRO A 151 1.16 22.38 3.30
CA PRO A 151 -0.22 22.55 2.84
C PRO A 151 -0.88 21.21 2.43
N ILE A 152 -0.67 20.14 3.19
CA ILE A 152 -1.25 18.83 2.97
C ILE A 152 -2.34 18.57 4.00
N LYS A 153 -3.52 18.21 3.53
CA LYS A 153 -4.64 17.84 4.41
C LYS A 153 -4.50 16.37 4.84
N PRO A 154 -4.40 16.06 6.14
CA PRO A 154 -4.30 14.68 6.62
C PRO A 154 -5.45 13.77 6.11
N GLU A 155 -6.68 14.31 6.04
CA GLU A 155 -7.83 13.56 5.52
C GLU A 155 -7.68 13.19 4.03
N ASP A 156 -7.03 14.01 3.21
CA ASP A 156 -6.76 13.64 1.82
C ASP A 156 -5.79 12.45 1.74
N VAL A 157 -4.81 12.38 2.66
CA VAL A 157 -3.89 11.24 2.77
C VAL A 157 -4.64 9.99 3.24
N VAL A 158 -5.51 10.11 4.26
CA VAL A 158 -6.35 9.01 4.75
C VAL A 158 -7.27 8.49 3.64
N ASP A 159 -7.92 9.38 2.90
CA ASP A 159 -8.85 9.01 1.83
C ASP A 159 -8.16 8.14 0.74
N ILE A 160 -6.88 8.40 0.48
CA ILE A 160 -6.14 7.67 -0.55
C ILE A 160 -5.43 6.43 0.01
N ALA A 161 -5.04 6.42 1.30
CA ALA A 161 -4.34 5.31 1.93
C ALA A 161 -5.27 4.15 2.35
N TRP A 162 -6.54 4.42 2.64
CA TRP A 162 -7.50 3.43 3.11
C TRP A 162 -8.31 2.86 1.94
N ASP A 163 -8.29 1.53 1.73
CA ASP A 163 -9.07 0.90 0.65
C ASP A 163 -10.56 1.29 0.75
N GLN A 164 -11.09 1.80 -0.35
CA GLN A 164 -12.47 2.35 -0.39
C GLN A 164 -13.51 1.31 -0.02
N LYS A 165 -13.33 0.04 -0.39
CA LYS A 165 -14.32 -1.02 -0.11
C LYS A 165 -14.37 -1.38 1.36
N ASP A 166 -13.21 -1.36 2.03
CA ASP A 166 -13.14 -1.61 3.45
C ASP A 166 -13.65 -0.41 4.24
N ARG A 167 -13.36 0.81 3.78
CA ARG A 167 -13.92 2.03 4.33
C ARG A 167 -15.44 2.09 4.22
N LEU A 168 -16.01 1.71 3.08
CA LEU A 168 -17.47 1.63 2.88
C LEU A 168 -18.17 0.68 3.87
N LYS A 169 -17.51 -0.44 4.21
CA LYS A 169 -18.07 -1.38 5.22
C LYS A 169 -18.07 -0.81 6.63
N VAL A 170 -17.09 0.03 6.97
CA VAL A 170 -16.86 0.53 8.33
C VAL A 170 -17.55 1.88 8.53
N ASP A 171 -17.24 2.85 7.69
CA ASP A 171 -17.65 4.26 7.86
C ASP A 171 -18.83 4.65 6.97
N GLN A 172 -19.23 3.79 6.01
CA GLN A 172 -20.27 4.06 5.02
C GLN A 172 -20.04 5.36 4.21
N VAL A 173 -18.77 5.77 4.07
CA VAL A 173 -18.36 6.96 3.33
C VAL A 173 -17.90 6.57 1.94
N GLU A 174 -18.56 7.10 0.93
CA GLU A 174 -18.17 6.96 -0.47
C GLU A 174 -17.23 8.10 -0.87
N LEU A 175 -16.12 7.75 -1.52
CA LEU A 175 -15.19 8.75 -2.04
C LEU A 175 -15.72 9.35 -3.35
N PRO A 176 -15.47 10.64 -3.61
CA PRO A 176 -15.76 11.21 -4.92
C PRO A 176 -14.93 10.50 -6.00
N PRO A 177 -15.42 10.42 -7.26
CA PRO A 177 -14.82 9.59 -8.33
C PRO A 177 -13.31 9.80 -8.51
N TRP A 178 -12.83 11.03 -8.41
CA TRP A 178 -11.41 11.33 -8.56
C TRP A 178 -10.55 10.82 -7.39
N LYS A 179 -11.05 10.84 -6.15
CA LYS A 179 -10.34 10.22 -5.00
C LYS A 179 -10.36 8.70 -5.08
N SER A 180 -11.47 8.14 -5.56
CA SER A 180 -11.58 6.70 -5.82
C SER A 180 -10.54 6.24 -6.83
N LEU A 181 -10.36 6.97 -7.94
CA LEU A 181 -9.31 6.70 -8.93
C LEU A 181 -7.90 6.77 -8.32
N LEU A 182 -7.62 7.78 -7.47
CA LEU A 182 -6.32 7.91 -6.82
C LEU A 182 -6.07 6.80 -5.78
N ASN A 183 -7.11 6.39 -5.04
CA ASN A 183 -7.05 5.25 -4.12
C ASN A 183 -6.72 3.95 -4.88
N GLU A 184 -7.28 3.77 -6.08
CA GLU A 184 -7.00 2.61 -6.93
C GLU A 184 -5.54 2.51 -7.36
N ILE A 185 -4.79 3.63 -7.42
CA ILE A 185 -3.35 3.62 -7.70
C ILE A 185 -2.59 2.80 -6.66
N ILE A 186 -3.01 2.82 -5.39
CA ILE A 186 -2.35 2.10 -4.29
C ILE A 186 -2.97 0.72 -4.12
N SER A 187 -4.26 0.66 -3.79
CA SER A 187 -4.98 -0.54 -3.36
C SER A 187 -5.76 -1.25 -4.47
N GLY A 188 -5.65 -0.77 -5.72
CA GLY A 188 -6.37 -1.31 -6.87
C GLY A 188 -6.25 -2.83 -6.98
N ARG A 189 -7.38 -3.50 -7.18
CA ARG A 189 -7.45 -4.98 -7.18
C ARG A 189 -6.61 -5.65 -8.24
N THR A 190 -6.31 -4.98 -9.34
CA THR A 190 -5.57 -5.55 -10.46
C THR A 190 -4.19 -4.93 -10.58
N PHE A 191 -4.08 -3.61 -10.62
CA PHE A 191 -2.85 -2.89 -10.97
C PHE A 191 -2.34 -1.96 -9.86
N GLY A 192 -2.79 -2.12 -8.61
CA GLY A 192 -2.35 -1.29 -7.49
C GLY A 192 -0.86 -1.42 -7.19
N ALA A 193 -0.24 -0.30 -6.83
CA ALA A 193 1.19 -0.20 -6.51
C ALA A 193 1.61 -1.16 -5.40
N ASP A 194 0.78 -1.31 -4.36
CA ASP A 194 0.97 -2.27 -3.27
C ASP A 194 1.19 -3.69 -3.83
N ARG A 195 0.29 -4.14 -4.70
CA ARG A 195 0.37 -5.48 -5.30
C ARG A 195 1.59 -5.68 -6.18
N ILE A 196 1.93 -4.68 -6.99
CA ILE A 196 3.10 -4.74 -7.87
C ILE A 196 4.36 -4.86 -7.03
N ASP A 197 4.51 -4.06 -5.98
CA ASP A 197 5.69 -4.10 -5.11
C ASP A 197 5.81 -5.44 -4.38
N TYR A 198 4.74 -5.87 -3.66
CA TYR A 198 4.89 -7.09 -2.86
C TYR A 198 5.15 -8.33 -3.72
N LEU A 199 4.57 -8.47 -4.90
CA LEU A 199 4.85 -9.62 -5.76
C LEU A 199 6.33 -9.66 -6.18
N LEU A 200 6.89 -8.53 -6.59
CA LEU A 200 8.30 -8.44 -6.96
C LEU A 200 9.22 -8.67 -5.76
N ARG A 201 8.95 -7.98 -4.67
CA ARG A 201 9.76 -7.99 -3.44
C ARG A 201 9.73 -9.34 -2.74
N ASP A 202 8.56 -9.90 -2.54
CA ASP A 202 8.39 -11.19 -1.87
C ASP A 202 9.05 -12.31 -2.66
N SER A 203 8.88 -12.33 -3.99
CA SER A 203 9.52 -13.36 -4.83
C SER A 203 11.04 -13.26 -4.79
N TRP A 204 11.58 -12.03 -4.79
CA TRP A 204 13.01 -11.82 -4.72
C TRP A 204 13.59 -12.29 -3.39
N HIS A 205 12.97 -11.93 -2.27
CA HIS A 205 13.40 -12.31 -0.93
C HIS A 205 13.15 -13.79 -0.62
N ALA A 206 12.05 -14.37 -1.10
CA ALA A 206 11.79 -15.81 -0.98
C ALA A 206 12.70 -16.66 -1.86
N GLY A 207 13.45 -16.05 -2.79
CA GLY A 207 14.35 -16.75 -3.70
C GLY A 207 13.64 -17.55 -4.78
N VAL A 208 12.40 -17.16 -5.15
CA VAL A 208 11.59 -17.83 -6.18
C VAL A 208 11.43 -16.96 -7.43
N ALA A 209 11.16 -17.58 -8.57
CA ALA A 209 10.98 -16.86 -9.83
C ALA A 209 9.50 -16.51 -10.13
N TYR A 210 8.57 -16.96 -9.30
CA TYR A 210 7.13 -16.90 -9.58
C TYR A 210 6.58 -15.49 -9.69
N GLY A 211 7.07 -14.53 -8.89
CA GLY A 211 6.58 -13.17 -8.88
C GLY A 211 7.26 -12.24 -9.89
N ARG A 212 8.02 -12.78 -10.84
CA ARG A 212 8.73 -11.95 -11.83
C ARG A 212 7.85 -11.67 -13.05
N PHE A 213 7.67 -10.42 -13.35
CA PHE A 213 7.02 -9.88 -14.55
C PHE A 213 7.68 -8.54 -14.89
N ASP A 214 7.30 -7.92 -15.99
CA ASP A 214 7.83 -6.63 -16.43
C ASP A 214 6.93 -5.47 -15.91
N PRO A 215 7.27 -4.83 -14.77
CA PRO A 215 6.49 -3.73 -14.22
C PRO A 215 6.54 -2.48 -15.09
N ASP A 216 7.65 -2.25 -15.82
CA ASP A 216 7.80 -1.07 -16.66
C ASP A 216 6.86 -1.14 -17.86
N ARG A 217 6.77 -2.32 -18.48
CA ARG A 217 5.82 -2.55 -19.57
C ARG A 217 4.38 -2.45 -19.09
N LEU A 218 4.07 -2.99 -17.92
CA LEU A 218 2.73 -2.91 -17.33
C LEU A 218 2.34 -1.45 -17.08
N ILE A 219 3.17 -0.71 -16.32
CA ILE A 219 2.90 0.69 -15.96
C ILE A 219 2.76 1.55 -17.21
N SER A 220 3.62 1.36 -18.22
CA SER A 220 3.56 2.15 -19.46
C SER A 220 2.25 1.97 -20.25
N GLY A 221 1.52 0.88 -20.01
CA GLY A 221 0.23 0.58 -20.62
C GLY A 221 -0.97 1.05 -19.79
N LEU A 222 -0.78 1.52 -18.55
CA LEU A 222 -1.90 1.98 -17.73
C LEU A 222 -2.48 3.29 -18.26
N THR A 223 -3.80 3.38 -18.22
CA THR A 223 -4.56 4.54 -18.66
C THR A 223 -5.85 4.69 -17.86
N VAL A 224 -6.46 5.87 -17.88
CA VAL A 224 -7.78 6.09 -17.27
C VAL A 224 -8.86 5.73 -18.28
N VAL A 225 -9.82 4.90 -17.87
CA VAL A 225 -10.95 4.45 -18.69
C VAL A 225 -12.27 4.68 -17.95
N ILE A 226 -13.37 4.54 -18.68
CA ILE A 226 -14.69 4.36 -18.12
C ILE A 226 -14.99 2.86 -18.17
N ASP A 227 -15.20 2.24 -17.02
CA ASP A 227 -15.54 0.82 -16.94
C ASP A 227 -16.94 0.60 -17.53
N PRO A 228 -17.09 -0.23 -18.58
CA PRO A 228 -18.37 -0.46 -19.20
C PRO A 228 -19.38 -1.22 -18.31
N SER A 229 -18.92 -1.83 -17.22
CA SER A 229 -19.77 -2.64 -16.33
C SER A 229 -20.61 -1.79 -15.37
N ASP A 230 -20.04 -0.71 -14.83
CA ASP A 230 -20.68 0.17 -13.85
C ASP A 230 -20.70 1.64 -14.28
N ASN A 231 -20.04 1.95 -15.41
CA ASN A 231 -19.92 3.29 -15.97
C ASN A 231 -19.11 4.27 -15.08
N GLU A 232 -18.26 3.72 -14.18
CA GLU A 232 -17.38 4.47 -13.30
C GLU A 232 -15.99 4.68 -13.93
N ILE A 233 -15.21 5.59 -13.35
CA ILE A 233 -13.82 5.82 -13.77
C ILE A 233 -12.94 4.79 -13.11
N ALA A 234 -12.06 4.15 -13.87
CA ALA A 234 -11.16 3.11 -13.39
C ALA A 234 -9.79 3.19 -14.07
N ILE A 235 -8.81 2.50 -13.48
CA ILE A 235 -7.53 2.25 -14.12
C ILE A 235 -7.68 1.10 -15.10
N GLY A 236 -7.53 1.41 -16.38
CA GLY A 236 -7.53 0.46 -17.47
C GLY A 236 -6.16 0.18 -18.05
N LEU A 237 -6.13 -0.61 -19.10
CA LEU A 237 -4.91 -1.04 -19.76
C LEU A 237 -5.01 -0.93 -21.28
N ASP A 238 -3.98 -0.36 -21.90
CA ASP A 238 -3.83 -0.40 -23.35
C ASP A 238 -3.68 -1.85 -23.86
N ILE A 239 -4.28 -2.17 -25.00
CA ILE A 239 -4.25 -3.50 -25.59
C ILE A 239 -2.82 -4.03 -25.80
N GLY A 240 -1.86 -3.14 -26.09
CA GLY A 240 -0.46 -3.50 -26.27
C GLY A 240 0.26 -3.94 -24.99
N ALA A 241 -0.35 -3.78 -23.79
CA ALA A 241 0.21 -4.21 -22.50
C ALA A 241 -0.54 -5.42 -21.89
N ILE A 242 -1.50 -6.03 -22.61
CA ILE A 242 -2.28 -7.16 -22.11
C ILE A 242 -1.39 -8.30 -21.60
N HIS A 243 -0.35 -8.67 -22.34
CA HIS A 243 0.55 -9.76 -21.92
C HIS A 243 1.35 -9.44 -20.65
N ALA A 244 1.63 -8.16 -20.38
CA ALA A 244 2.24 -7.76 -19.11
C ALA A 244 1.26 -7.91 -17.93
N ALA A 245 -0.02 -7.63 -18.16
CA ALA A 245 -1.08 -7.87 -17.18
C ALA A 245 -1.33 -9.37 -16.93
N GLU A 246 -1.36 -10.18 -17.98
CA GLU A 246 -1.44 -11.65 -17.86
C GLU A 246 -0.28 -12.21 -17.04
N ALA A 247 0.95 -11.71 -17.28
CA ALA A 247 2.14 -12.09 -16.52
C ALA A 247 2.01 -11.71 -15.03
N LEU A 248 1.48 -10.52 -14.71
CA LEU A 248 1.17 -10.13 -13.32
C LEU A 248 0.16 -11.07 -12.67
N LEU A 249 -0.93 -11.43 -13.37
CA LEU A 249 -1.96 -12.33 -12.84
C LEU A 249 -1.41 -13.74 -12.59
N LEU A 250 -0.56 -14.26 -13.50
CA LEU A 250 0.12 -15.53 -13.33
C LEU A 250 1.13 -15.49 -12.17
N ALA A 251 1.91 -14.42 -12.07
CA ALA A 251 2.83 -14.21 -10.96
C ALA A 251 2.07 -14.23 -9.61
N ARG A 252 0.96 -13.51 -9.52
CA ARG A 252 0.09 -13.54 -8.34
C ARG A 252 -0.43 -14.94 -8.04
N TYR A 253 -0.95 -15.65 -9.03
CA TYR A 253 -1.47 -17.02 -8.86
C TYR A 253 -0.39 -17.95 -8.29
N PHE A 254 0.81 -17.94 -8.85
CA PHE A 254 1.90 -18.79 -8.39
C PHE A 254 2.41 -18.39 -7.00
N MET A 255 2.54 -17.09 -6.70
CA MET A 255 2.92 -16.63 -5.36
C MET A 255 1.90 -17.05 -4.31
N TYR A 256 0.60 -16.97 -4.62
CA TYR A 256 -0.45 -17.44 -3.72
C TYR A 256 -0.36 -18.94 -3.46
N THR A 257 -0.26 -19.74 -4.50
CA THR A 257 -0.28 -21.21 -4.38
C THR A 257 1.02 -21.77 -3.78
N GLN A 258 2.16 -21.18 -4.09
CA GLN A 258 3.47 -21.74 -3.72
C GLN A 258 4.06 -21.09 -2.46
N VAL A 259 3.82 -19.80 -2.21
CA VAL A 259 4.46 -19.07 -1.11
C VAL A 259 3.45 -18.70 -0.03
N TYR A 260 2.38 -17.95 -0.36
CA TYR A 260 1.48 -17.42 0.66
C TYR A 260 0.57 -18.48 1.28
N CYS A 261 0.19 -19.51 0.53
CA CYS A 261 -0.63 -20.63 1.00
C CYS A 261 0.20 -21.91 1.26
N HIS A 262 1.52 -21.81 1.42
CA HIS A 262 2.36 -22.96 1.72
C HIS A 262 1.93 -23.63 3.04
N ASP A 263 1.71 -24.97 3.01
CA ASP A 263 1.10 -25.71 4.11
C ASP A 263 1.84 -25.53 5.45
N VAL A 264 3.17 -25.66 5.43
CA VAL A 264 4.00 -25.52 6.64
C VAL A 264 3.92 -24.10 7.19
N ARG A 265 3.93 -23.06 6.32
CA ARG A 265 3.73 -21.68 6.76
C ARG A 265 2.39 -21.50 7.45
N ARG A 266 1.31 -22.10 6.90
CA ARG A 266 -0.04 -22.02 7.48
C ARG A 266 -0.11 -22.65 8.87
N VAL A 267 0.63 -23.74 9.10
CA VAL A 267 0.76 -24.36 10.44
C VAL A 267 1.41 -23.39 11.43
N TYR A 268 2.48 -22.69 11.03
CA TYR A 268 3.09 -21.66 11.88
C TYR A 268 2.13 -20.52 12.20
N ASP A 269 1.32 -20.05 11.24
CA ASP A 269 0.33 -19.01 11.46
C ASP A 269 -0.73 -19.45 12.49
N LEU A 270 -1.19 -20.73 12.43
CA LEU A 270 -2.14 -21.28 13.39
C LEU A 270 -1.55 -21.36 14.81
N HIS A 271 -0.34 -21.90 14.98
CA HIS A 271 0.32 -21.95 16.28
C HIS A 271 0.60 -20.55 16.84
N LEU A 272 1.00 -19.61 16.00
CA LEU A 272 1.18 -18.23 16.39
C LEU A 272 -0.13 -17.62 16.91
N LYS A 273 -1.23 -17.84 16.20
CA LYS A 273 -2.56 -17.38 16.62
C LYS A 273 -2.94 -17.96 17.98
N GLU A 274 -2.82 -19.28 18.17
CA GLU A 274 -3.11 -19.95 19.45
C GLU A 274 -2.25 -19.39 20.59
N PHE A 275 -0.96 -19.20 20.35
CA PHE A 275 -0.04 -18.57 21.30
C PHE A 275 -0.48 -17.14 21.66
N LEU A 276 -0.81 -16.32 20.67
CA LEU A 276 -1.23 -14.94 20.90
C LEU A 276 -2.55 -14.85 21.66
N ILE A 277 -3.51 -15.71 21.37
CA ILE A 277 -4.77 -15.81 22.15
C ILE A 277 -4.49 -16.13 23.63
N ALA A 278 -3.56 -17.02 23.90
CA ALA A 278 -3.19 -17.38 25.26
C ALA A 278 -2.34 -16.31 25.97
N TRP A 279 -1.54 -15.56 25.22
CA TRP A 279 -0.59 -14.58 25.75
C TRP A 279 -1.20 -13.19 25.95
N LEU A 280 -2.09 -12.76 25.04
CA LEU A 280 -2.73 -11.46 25.11
C LEU A 280 -3.81 -11.41 26.19
N GLU A 281 -3.85 -10.32 26.95
CA GLU A 281 -4.90 -10.06 27.92
C GLU A 281 -6.25 -9.93 27.19
N GLY A 282 -7.21 -10.78 27.56
CA GLY A 282 -8.49 -10.88 26.87
C GLY A 282 -8.43 -11.56 25.48
N GLY A 283 -7.29 -12.18 25.11
CA GLY A 283 -7.11 -12.93 23.87
C GLY A 283 -7.12 -12.11 22.60
N ARG A 284 -6.96 -10.77 22.70
CA ARG A 284 -7.03 -9.85 21.56
C ARG A 284 -6.05 -8.69 21.72
N PHE A 285 -5.63 -8.11 20.59
CA PHE A 285 -4.92 -6.84 20.56
C PHE A 285 -5.85 -5.67 20.89
N SER A 286 -5.28 -4.62 21.48
CA SER A 286 -6.00 -3.36 21.65
C SER A 286 -6.27 -2.71 20.27
N SER A 287 -7.40 -2.01 20.14
CA SER A 287 -7.64 -1.12 19.01
C SER A 287 -7.01 0.27 19.19
N ASP A 288 -6.51 0.59 20.38
CA ASP A 288 -5.77 1.84 20.60
C ASP A 288 -4.39 1.73 19.94
N TRP A 289 -4.19 2.51 18.88
CA TRP A 289 -2.92 2.57 18.15
C TRP A 289 -1.73 2.91 19.08
N ARG A 290 -1.95 3.61 20.19
CA ARG A 290 -0.90 3.96 21.17
C ARG A 290 -0.34 2.71 21.85
N GLU A 291 -1.22 1.77 22.17
CA GLU A 291 -0.80 0.48 22.73
C GLU A 291 -0.08 -0.37 21.67
N LEU A 292 -0.60 -0.37 20.43
CA LEU A 292 0.03 -1.09 19.32
C LEU A 292 1.42 -0.55 18.99
N MET A 293 1.67 0.77 19.16
CA MET A 293 2.99 1.36 18.97
C MET A 293 4.04 0.86 19.97
N LYS A 294 3.63 0.33 21.13
CA LYS A 294 4.53 -0.26 22.13
C LYS A 294 4.97 -1.68 21.76
N ILE A 295 4.23 -2.33 20.85
CA ILE A 295 4.49 -3.71 20.45
C ILE A 295 5.44 -3.69 19.26
N THR A 296 6.71 -4.00 19.51
CA THR A 296 7.71 -4.22 18.47
C THR A 296 8.29 -5.62 18.63
N PRO A 297 8.31 -6.45 17.59
CA PRO A 297 9.07 -7.70 17.64
C PRO A 297 10.54 -7.37 17.84
N ARG A 298 11.14 -7.85 18.92
CA ARG A 298 12.58 -7.81 19.15
C ARG A 298 13.20 -9.16 18.91
#